data_6d42a41badbbbba13a18b5f8fc088bf6
#
_entry.id   6d42a41badbbbba13a18b5f8fc088bf6
#
_cell.length_a   1.000
_cell.length_b   1.000
_cell.length_c   1.000
_cell.angle_alpha   90.00
_cell.angle_beta   90.00
_cell.angle_gamma   90.00
#
_symmetry.space_group_name_H-M   'P 1'
#
loop_
_entity.id
_entity.type
_entity.pdbx_description
1 polymer ?
#
loop_
_entity_poly.entity_id
_entity_poly.type
_entity_poly.pdbx_seq_one_letter_code
_entity_poly.pdbx_strand_id
1 'polypeptide(L)'
;MKTIVVTGTSSGIGNEICIQAAKLNYKVISISRNVEPLKGINGIDSYSVDITDENSIKNFIDDLRNSDLKVDILVNNAGHLSNKLFGETSYESFKQTFDVNVFGLAEITRSLIPFINKSGHVINISSIGGVNGSKKFPGLSVYSSSKAAVIALTEVLAEEYPEGPSFNVLALGAVQTKMLKEAFPDYDAQ
;
A
#
# COMPACT_ATOMS: atom_id res chain seq x y z
N MET A 1 23.63 0.48 -2.01
CA MET A 1 22.49 1.32 -1.54
C MET A 1 21.25 0.43 -1.60
N LYS A 2 20.42 0.40 -0.55
CA LYS A 2 19.17 -0.39 -0.53
C LYS A 2 18.07 0.35 -1.29
N THR A 3 17.20 -0.42 -1.95
CA THR A 3 16.06 0.11 -2.70
C THR A 3 14.75 -0.19 -1.98
N ILE A 4 13.91 0.82 -1.83
CA ILE A 4 12.55 0.71 -1.30
C ILE A 4 11.53 1.15 -2.36
N VAL A 5 10.51 0.34 -2.57
CA VAL A 5 9.34 0.65 -3.39
C VAL A 5 8.16 0.94 -2.46
N VAL A 6 7.46 2.04 -2.68
CA VAL A 6 6.30 2.44 -1.85
C VAL A 6 5.12 2.77 -2.75
N THR A 7 3.94 2.20 -2.45
CA THR A 7 2.69 2.53 -3.16
C THR A 7 1.85 3.54 -2.38
N GLY A 8 1.05 4.36 -3.08
CA GLY A 8 0.17 5.35 -2.46
C GLY A 8 0.91 6.54 -1.85
N THR A 9 1.84 7.11 -2.59
CA THR A 9 2.83 8.08 -2.12
C THR A 9 2.43 9.54 -2.30
N SER A 10 1.26 9.82 -2.88
CA SER A 10 0.81 11.20 -3.14
C SER A 10 0.53 12.02 -1.89
N SER A 11 0.33 11.38 -0.74
CA SER A 11 0.07 12.05 0.54
C SER A 11 0.22 11.09 1.74
N GLY A 12 0.15 11.63 2.96
CA GLY A 12 0.05 10.87 4.19
C GLY A 12 1.25 9.95 4.45
N ILE A 13 0.97 8.74 4.94
CA ILE A 13 1.99 7.79 5.41
C ILE A 13 2.98 7.42 4.27
N GLY A 14 2.50 7.11 3.08
CA GLY A 14 3.36 6.72 1.96
C GLY A 14 4.29 7.84 1.51
N ASN A 15 3.81 9.08 1.51
CA ASN A 15 4.63 10.26 1.20
C ASN A 15 5.75 10.42 2.22
N GLU A 16 5.41 10.36 3.52
CA GLU A 16 6.38 10.51 4.60
C GLU A 16 7.42 9.38 4.61
N ILE A 17 7.00 8.13 4.35
CA ILE A 17 7.94 7.00 4.19
C ILE A 17 8.97 7.30 3.10
N CYS A 18 8.54 7.80 1.94
CA CYS A 18 9.45 8.14 0.84
C CYS A 18 10.47 9.20 1.26
N ILE A 19 10.00 10.28 1.89
CA ILE A 19 10.86 11.38 2.35
C ILE A 19 11.88 10.88 3.39
N GLN A 20 11.44 10.11 4.38
CA GLN A 20 12.32 9.60 5.42
C GLN A 20 13.32 8.56 4.87
N ALA A 21 12.89 7.69 3.98
CA ALA A 21 13.76 6.71 3.34
C ALA A 21 14.86 7.40 2.50
N ALA A 22 14.52 8.45 1.74
CA ALA A 22 15.50 9.21 0.98
C ALA A 22 16.53 9.89 1.90
N LYS A 23 16.11 10.48 3.04
CA LYS A 23 17.02 11.03 4.06
C LYS A 23 17.97 10.00 4.65
N LEU A 24 17.53 8.73 4.71
CA LEU A 24 18.34 7.59 5.17
C LEU A 24 19.19 6.96 4.05
N ASN A 25 19.32 7.63 2.91
CA ASN A 25 20.10 7.18 1.74
C ASN A 25 19.60 5.86 1.12
N TYR A 26 18.29 5.60 1.16
CA TYR A 26 17.68 4.59 0.30
C TYR A 26 17.46 5.16 -1.10
N LYS A 27 17.56 4.30 -2.13
CA LYS A 27 16.95 4.58 -3.41
C LYS A 27 15.44 4.34 -3.28
N VAL A 28 14.64 5.38 -3.47
CA VAL A 28 13.19 5.30 -3.32
C VAL A 28 12.51 5.25 -4.67
N ILE A 29 11.66 4.26 -4.88
CA ILE A 29 10.72 4.17 -6.00
C ILE A 29 9.32 4.47 -5.45
N SER A 30 8.80 5.60 -5.82
CA SER A 30 7.50 6.09 -5.39
C SER A 30 6.45 5.78 -6.46
N ILE A 31 5.35 5.12 -6.06
CA ILE A 31 4.26 4.69 -6.95
C ILE A 31 2.97 5.34 -6.51
N SER A 32 2.38 6.16 -7.36
CA SER A 32 1.03 6.73 -7.18
C SER A 32 0.50 7.30 -8.48
N ARG A 33 -0.81 7.53 -8.57
CA ARG A 33 -1.44 8.20 -9.73
C ARG A 33 -0.99 9.66 -9.87
N ASN A 34 -0.79 10.36 -8.75
CA ASN A 34 -0.28 11.73 -8.71
C ASN A 34 1.15 11.74 -8.16
N VAL A 35 2.12 12.00 -9.01
CA VAL A 35 3.56 12.01 -8.67
C VAL A 35 4.08 13.37 -8.23
N GLU A 36 3.35 14.47 -8.46
CA GLU A 36 3.81 15.84 -8.22
C GLU A 36 4.35 16.11 -6.80
N PRO A 37 3.75 15.52 -5.71
CA PRO A 37 4.25 15.79 -4.35
C PRO A 37 5.69 15.33 -4.08
N LEU A 38 6.20 14.35 -4.82
CA LEU A 38 7.55 13.79 -4.63
C LEU A 38 8.48 14.02 -5.84
N LYS A 39 7.96 14.66 -6.88
CA LYS A 39 8.70 14.90 -8.12
C LYS A 39 9.91 15.83 -7.88
N GLY A 40 11.07 15.42 -8.39
CA GLY A 40 12.29 16.20 -8.30
C GLY A 40 12.99 16.16 -6.93
N ILE A 41 12.48 15.39 -5.97
CA ILE A 41 13.18 15.18 -4.71
C ILE A 41 14.35 14.21 -4.94
N ASN A 42 15.54 14.61 -4.52
CA ASN A 42 16.75 13.82 -4.68
C ASN A 42 16.61 12.45 -3.97
N GLY A 43 16.97 11.39 -4.67
CA GLY A 43 16.88 10.01 -4.15
C GLY A 43 15.50 9.36 -4.33
N ILE A 44 14.52 10.06 -4.93
CA ILE A 44 13.17 9.55 -5.20
C ILE A 44 12.88 9.54 -6.69
N ASP A 45 12.68 8.36 -7.25
CA ASP A 45 12.17 8.13 -8.60
C ASP A 45 10.64 7.93 -8.53
N SER A 46 9.86 8.80 -9.14
CA SER A 46 8.40 8.79 -9.05
C SER A 46 7.75 8.26 -10.32
N TYR A 47 6.92 7.24 -10.19
CA TYR A 47 6.18 6.59 -11.28
C TYR A 47 4.68 6.80 -11.14
N SER A 48 4.06 7.28 -12.24
CA SER A 48 2.59 7.40 -12.31
C SER A 48 1.99 6.04 -12.65
N VAL A 49 1.49 5.34 -11.64
CA VAL A 49 0.88 4.00 -11.78
C VAL A 49 -0.44 3.95 -11.04
N ASP A 50 -1.47 3.47 -11.72
CA ASP A 50 -2.71 3.03 -11.08
C ASP A 50 -2.62 1.52 -10.81
N ILE A 51 -2.58 1.15 -9.53
CA ILE A 51 -2.48 -0.27 -9.14
C ILE A 51 -3.76 -1.07 -9.40
N THR A 52 -4.84 -0.42 -9.81
CA THR A 52 -6.09 -1.08 -10.23
C THR A 52 -6.15 -1.33 -11.74
N ASP A 53 -5.15 -0.87 -12.50
CA ASP A 53 -5.00 -1.06 -13.94
C ASP A 53 -3.81 -1.97 -14.25
N GLU A 54 -4.09 -3.17 -14.73
CA GLU A 54 -3.09 -4.17 -15.10
C GLU A 54 -2.09 -3.65 -16.15
N ASN A 55 -2.54 -2.84 -17.12
CA ASN A 55 -1.65 -2.26 -18.13
C ASN A 55 -0.71 -1.23 -17.52
N SER A 56 -1.21 -0.43 -16.58
CA SER A 56 -0.38 0.53 -15.83
C SER A 56 0.72 -0.17 -15.05
N ILE A 57 0.38 -1.26 -14.34
CA ILE A 57 1.36 -2.09 -13.63
C ILE A 57 2.35 -2.72 -14.61
N LYS A 58 1.87 -3.31 -15.71
CA LYS A 58 2.72 -3.95 -16.71
C LYS A 58 3.77 -2.99 -17.27
N ASN A 59 3.36 -1.80 -17.69
CA ASN A 59 4.27 -0.77 -18.22
C ASN A 59 5.36 -0.42 -17.20
N PHE A 60 4.98 -0.21 -15.94
CA PHE A 60 5.93 0.04 -14.85
C PHE A 60 6.92 -1.13 -14.66
N ILE A 61 6.46 -2.36 -14.71
CA ILE A 61 7.31 -3.56 -14.58
C ILE A 61 8.26 -3.70 -15.78
N ASP A 62 7.81 -3.37 -16.99
CA ASP A 62 8.65 -3.39 -18.17
C ASP A 62 9.76 -2.32 -18.10
N ASP A 63 9.47 -1.14 -17.53
CA ASP A 63 10.49 -0.12 -17.23
C ASP A 63 11.53 -0.64 -16.22
N LEU A 64 11.08 -1.35 -15.18
CA LEU A 64 11.98 -1.94 -14.17
C LEU A 64 12.86 -3.05 -14.76
N ARG A 65 12.35 -3.87 -15.66
CA ARG A 65 13.11 -4.95 -16.32
C ARG A 65 14.30 -4.43 -17.13
N ASN A 66 14.18 -3.23 -17.68
CA ASN A 66 15.25 -2.59 -18.42
C ASN A 66 16.36 -2.01 -17.50
N SER A 67 16.16 -2.09 -16.20
CA SER A 67 17.14 -1.70 -15.18
C SER A 67 17.53 -2.93 -14.36
N ASP A 68 18.81 -3.09 -14.02
CA ASP A 68 19.28 -4.17 -13.13
C ASP A 68 18.84 -3.95 -11.66
N LEU A 69 17.67 -3.37 -11.47
CA LEU A 69 17.19 -2.98 -10.16
C LEU A 69 16.78 -4.19 -9.32
N LYS A 70 17.29 -4.24 -8.09
CA LYS A 70 16.83 -5.14 -7.04
C LYS A 70 16.13 -4.36 -5.97
N VAL A 71 15.03 -4.90 -5.47
CA VAL A 71 14.20 -4.31 -4.42
C VAL A 71 14.51 -4.99 -3.09
N ASP A 72 14.82 -4.20 -2.07
CA ASP A 72 15.04 -4.71 -0.72
C ASP A 72 13.77 -4.62 0.12
N ILE A 73 12.94 -3.61 -0.11
CA ILE A 73 11.71 -3.39 0.64
C ILE A 73 10.59 -2.96 -0.31
N LEU A 74 9.44 -3.64 -0.21
CA LEU A 74 8.19 -3.20 -0.81
C LEU A 74 7.21 -2.80 0.30
N VAL A 75 6.70 -1.57 0.25
CA VAL A 75 5.65 -1.09 1.15
C VAL A 75 4.35 -0.88 0.37
N ASN A 76 3.40 -1.76 0.57
CA ASN A 76 2.05 -1.66 0.04
C ASN A 76 1.20 -0.78 0.97
N ASN A 77 1.25 0.53 0.71
CA ASN A 77 0.54 1.54 1.50
C ASN A 77 -0.68 2.12 0.77
N ALA A 78 -0.77 2.00 -0.55
CA ALA A 78 -1.94 2.47 -1.29
C ALA A 78 -3.23 1.93 -0.68
N GLY A 79 -4.23 2.80 -0.54
CA GLY A 79 -5.50 2.42 0.06
C GLY A 79 -6.62 3.38 -0.30
N HIS A 80 -7.84 2.85 -0.22
CA HIS A 80 -9.09 3.58 -0.36
C HIS A 80 -9.96 3.31 0.86
N LEU A 81 -10.55 4.37 1.43
CA LEU A 81 -11.45 4.28 2.56
C LEU A 81 -12.80 4.88 2.15
N SER A 82 -13.87 4.11 2.32
CA SER A 82 -15.25 4.56 2.25
C SER A 82 -15.87 4.47 3.64
N ASN A 83 -16.44 5.57 4.12
CA ASN A 83 -17.20 5.63 5.39
C ASN A 83 -18.68 5.81 5.08
N LYS A 84 -19.40 4.68 5.00
CA LYS A 84 -20.86 4.61 4.79
C LYS A 84 -21.43 3.44 5.55
N LEU A 85 -22.63 3.60 6.11
CA LEU A 85 -23.34 2.49 6.73
C LEU A 85 -23.57 1.38 5.70
N PHE A 86 -23.56 0.13 6.14
CA PHE A 86 -23.63 -1.02 5.23
C PHE A 86 -24.85 -0.99 4.30
N GLY A 87 -26.03 -0.61 4.82
CA GLY A 87 -27.24 -0.48 4.01
C GLY A 87 -27.22 0.63 2.96
N GLU A 88 -26.25 1.55 3.04
CA GLU A 88 -26.07 2.68 2.10
C GLU A 88 -24.89 2.43 1.15
N THR A 89 -24.16 1.32 1.35
CA THR A 89 -22.97 1.00 0.56
C THR A 89 -23.37 0.34 -0.75
N SER A 90 -23.04 0.97 -1.88
CA SER A 90 -23.27 0.39 -3.20
C SER A 90 -22.25 -0.72 -3.53
N TYR A 91 -22.61 -1.58 -4.49
CA TYR A 91 -21.70 -2.58 -5.04
C TYR A 91 -20.41 -1.94 -5.60
N GLU A 92 -20.55 -0.81 -6.29
CA GLU A 92 -19.42 -0.06 -6.88
C GLU A 92 -18.46 0.45 -5.79
N SER A 93 -18.99 0.96 -4.66
CA SER A 93 -18.17 1.40 -3.52
C SER A 93 -17.43 0.22 -2.89
N PHE A 94 -18.09 -0.94 -2.80
CA PHE A 94 -17.49 -2.18 -2.35
C PHE A 94 -16.36 -2.60 -3.28
N LYS A 95 -16.66 -2.69 -4.58
CA LYS A 95 -15.71 -3.06 -5.63
C LYS A 95 -14.50 -2.13 -5.63
N GLN A 96 -14.71 -0.82 -5.66
CA GLN A 96 -13.62 0.16 -5.67
C GLN A 96 -12.67 0.00 -4.50
N THR A 97 -13.20 -0.25 -3.30
CA THR A 97 -12.36 -0.43 -2.11
C THR A 97 -11.54 -1.72 -2.20
N PHE A 98 -12.14 -2.81 -2.68
CA PHE A 98 -11.42 -4.07 -2.87
C PHE A 98 -10.44 -4.01 -4.03
N ASP A 99 -10.77 -3.34 -5.12
CA ASP A 99 -9.87 -3.14 -6.26
C ASP A 99 -8.56 -2.48 -5.81
N VAL A 100 -8.63 -1.45 -4.97
CA VAL A 100 -7.42 -0.77 -4.48
C VAL A 100 -6.75 -1.57 -3.36
N ASN A 101 -7.51 -1.92 -2.30
CA ASN A 101 -6.92 -2.39 -1.06
C ASN A 101 -6.48 -3.86 -1.13
N VAL A 102 -7.08 -4.66 -2.01
CA VAL A 102 -6.86 -6.12 -2.09
C VAL A 102 -6.29 -6.49 -3.45
N PHE A 103 -7.02 -6.28 -4.53
CA PHE A 103 -6.60 -6.77 -5.85
C PHE A 103 -5.39 -6.02 -6.38
N GLY A 104 -5.38 -4.70 -6.30
CA GLY A 104 -4.24 -3.88 -6.71
C GLY A 104 -3.00 -4.15 -5.87
N LEU A 105 -3.17 -4.30 -4.54
CA LEU A 105 -2.08 -4.71 -3.65
C LEU A 105 -1.52 -6.08 -4.04
N ALA A 106 -2.39 -7.06 -4.28
CA ALA A 106 -1.97 -8.41 -4.66
C ALA A 106 -1.25 -8.40 -6.02
N GLU A 107 -1.79 -7.69 -7.02
CA GLU A 107 -1.21 -7.64 -8.36
C GLU A 107 0.14 -6.94 -8.41
N ILE A 108 0.30 -5.79 -7.76
CA ILE A 108 1.60 -5.11 -7.72
C ILE A 108 2.64 -5.93 -6.93
N THR A 109 2.23 -6.61 -5.87
CA THR A 109 3.09 -7.49 -5.09
C THR A 109 3.56 -8.66 -5.95
N ARG A 110 2.63 -9.39 -6.58
CA ARG A 110 2.92 -10.52 -7.48
C ARG A 110 3.89 -10.12 -8.59
N SER A 111 3.68 -8.96 -9.19
CA SER A 111 4.50 -8.44 -10.28
C SER A 111 5.90 -8.03 -9.84
N LEU A 112 6.06 -7.59 -8.58
CA LEU A 112 7.34 -7.16 -8.02
C LEU A 112 8.16 -8.29 -7.37
N ILE A 113 7.55 -9.40 -6.95
CA ILE A 113 8.26 -10.53 -6.30
C ILE A 113 9.54 -10.94 -7.06
N PRO A 114 9.57 -11.06 -8.41
CA PRO A 114 10.79 -11.46 -9.13
C PRO A 114 11.97 -10.48 -8.99
N PHE A 115 11.70 -9.26 -8.59
CA PHE A 115 12.69 -8.19 -8.39
C PHE A 115 13.13 -8.07 -6.92
N ILE A 116 12.37 -8.64 -5.97
CA ILE A 116 12.67 -8.53 -4.55
C ILE A 116 13.76 -9.53 -4.17
N ASN A 117 14.76 -9.05 -3.44
CA ASN A 117 15.81 -9.91 -2.89
C ASN A 117 15.20 -10.96 -1.93
N LYS A 118 15.76 -12.16 -1.88
CA LYS A 118 15.32 -13.19 -0.91
C LYS A 118 15.40 -12.70 0.54
N SER A 119 16.41 -11.89 0.88
CA SER A 119 16.52 -11.23 2.18
C SER A 119 15.69 -9.95 2.32
N GLY A 120 14.86 -9.66 1.33
CA GLY A 120 14.02 -8.47 1.30
C GLY A 120 12.75 -8.61 2.15
N HIS A 121 11.99 -7.52 2.23
CA HIS A 121 10.77 -7.44 3.02
C HIS A 121 9.61 -6.88 2.19
N VAL A 122 8.45 -7.51 2.30
CA VAL A 122 7.16 -6.98 1.84
C VAL A 122 6.36 -6.57 3.08
N ILE A 123 5.97 -5.31 3.15
CA ILE A 123 5.22 -4.73 4.25
C ILE A 123 3.88 -4.26 3.73
N ASN A 124 2.81 -4.92 4.15
CA ASN A 124 1.44 -4.57 3.80
C ASN A 124 0.80 -3.69 4.88
N ILE A 125 0.33 -2.51 4.51
CA ILE A 125 -0.35 -1.62 5.46
C ILE A 125 -1.82 -2.00 5.56
N SER A 126 -2.17 -2.51 6.74
CA SER A 126 -3.54 -2.83 7.13
C SER A 126 -4.05 -1.83 8.18
N SER A 127 -5.10 -2.19 8.88
CA SER A 127 -5.72 -1.38 9.91
C SER A 127 -6.14 -2.26 11.09
N ILE A 128 -6.12 -1.69 12.28
CA ILE A 128 -6.69 -2.32 13.48
C ILE A 128 -8.15 -2.76 13.23
N GLY A 129 -8.90 -2.03 12.38
CA GLY A 129 -10.26 -2.40 11.97
C GLY A 129 -10.35 -3.74 11.23
N GLY A 130 -9.26 -4.23 10.61
CA GLY A 130 -9.16 -5.53 9.96
C GLY A 130 -8.84 -6.67 10.93
N VAL A 131 -8.28 -6.37 12.11
CA VAL A 131 -7.86 -7.39 13.08
C VAL A 131 -9.08 -8.07 13.72
N ASN A 132 -9.08 -9.40 13.78
CA ASN A 132 -10.15 -10.13 14.44
C ASN A 132 -10.22 -9.78 15.94
N GLY A 133 -11.43 -9.64 16.48
CA GLY A 133 -11.64 -9.26 17.88
C GLY A 133 -11.36 -7.80 18.24
N SER A 134 -10.83 -6.97 17.32
CA SER A 134 -10.67 -5.53 17.56
C SER A 134 -12.02 -4.79 17.57
N LYS A 135 -12.04 -3.61 18.21
CA LYS A 135 -13.20 -2.72 18.16
C LYS A 135 -13.53 -2.37 16.69
N LYS A 136 -14.82 -2.51 16.34
CA LYS A 136 -15.32 -2.15 15.00
C LYS A 136 -16.10 -0.84 15.07
N PHE A 137 -16.05 -0.09 13.97
CA PHE A 137 -16.71 1.21 13.86
C PHE A 137 -17.78 1.15 12.77
N PRO A 138 -19.02 1.62 13.05
CA PRO A 138 -20.05 1.78 12.03
C PRO A 138 -19.51 2.61 10.85
N GLY A 139 -19.95 2.28 9.65
CA GLY A 139 -19.50 2.95 8.42
C GLY A 139 -18.24 2.35 7.79
N LEU A 140 -17.48 1.51 8.50
CA LEU A 140 -16.23 0.93 8.00
C LEU A 140 -16.35 -0.54 7.56
N SER A 141 -17.55 -1.02 7.24
CA SER A 141 -17.76 -2.43 6.88
C SER A 141 -16.88 -2.87 5.71
N VAL A 142 -16.87 -2.10 4.61
CA VAL A 142 -16.09 -2.40 3.40
C VAL A 142 -14.60 -2.24 3.66
N TYR A 143 -14.21 -1.14 4.28
CA TYR A 143 -12.81 -0.87 4.57
C TYR A 143 -12.22 -1.94 5.51
N SER A 144 -12.89 -2.22 6.62
CA SER A 144 -12.39 -3.20 7.59
C SER A 144 -12.31 -4.61 7.01
N SER A 145 -13.29 -5.03 6.18
CA SER A 145 -13.24 -6.33 5.51
C SER A 145 -12.10 -6.41 4.50
N SER A 146 -11.84 -5.35 3.73
CA SER A 146 -10.69 -5.31 2.83
C SER A 146 -9.36 -5.38 3.56
N LYS A 147 -9.24 -4.71 4.72
CA LYS A 147 -8.02 -4.74 5.54
C LYS A 147 -7.83 -6.07 6.27
N ALA A 148 -8.91 -6.79 6.60
CA ALA A 148 -8.85 -8.18 7.08
C ALA A 148 -8.35 -9.14 5.98
N ALA A 149 -8.81 -8.95 4.73
CA ALA A 149 -8.31 -9.74 3.60
C ALA A 149 -6.80 -9.54 3.38
N VAL A 150 -6.28 -8.33 3.56
CA VAL A 150 -4.83 -8.05 3.49
C VAL A 150 -4.06 -8.79 4.58
N ILE A 151 -4.60 -8.88 5.80
CA ILE A 151 -3.96 -9.64 6.89
C ILE A 151 -3.85 -11.12 6.49
N ALA A 152 -4.97 -11.74 6.12
CA ALA A 152 -5.00 -13.15 5.75
C ALA A 152 -4.09 -13.45 4.53
N LEU A 153 -4.11 -12.59 3.51
CA LEU A 153 -3.21 -12.71 2.35
C LEU A 153 -1.74 -12.68 2.77
N THR A 154 -1.38 -11.76 3.67
CA THR A 154 0.00 -11.64 4.14
C THR A 154 0.47 -12.87 4.91
N GLU A 155 -0.39 -13.44 5.75
CA GLU A 155 -0.10 -14.66 6.50
C GLU A 155 0.14 -15.85 5.56
N VAL A 156 -0.71 -16.03 4.52
CA VAL A 156 -0.52 -17.08 3.51
C VAL A 156 0.77 -16.88 2.72
N LEU A 157 1.07 -15.65 2.28
CA LEU A 157 2.31 -15.38 1.54
C LEU A 157 3.56 -15.61 2.39
N ALA A 158 3.52 -15.38 3.70
CA ALA A 158 4.62 -15.69 4.59
C ALA A 158 4.92 -17.21 4.61
N GLU A 159 3.90 -18.06 4.53
CA GLU A 159 4.06 -19.51 4.46
C GLU A 159 4.48 -20.00 3.05
N GLU A 160 4.01 -19.34 1.99
CA GLU A 160 4.37 -19.68 0.61
C GLU A 160 5.82 -19.33 0.25
N TYR A 161 6.42 -18.37 0.97
CA TYR A 161 7.79 -17.89 0.73
C TYR A 161 8.70 -18.11 1.96
N PRO A 162 8.90 -19.35 2.43
CA PRO A 162 9.69 -19.62 3.64
C PRO A 162 11.18 -19.23 3.49
N GLU A 163 11.69 -19.23 2.26
CA GLU A 163 13.06 -18.80 1.93
C GLU A 163 13.18 -17.29 1.64
N GLY A 164 12.10 -16.53 1.83
CA GLY A 164 11.99 -15.11 1.56
C GLY A 164 11.51 -14.74 0.15
N PRO A 165 11.12 -13.48 -0.05
CA PRO A 165 11.18 -12.36 0.91
C PRO A 165 10.26 -12.55 2.12
N SER A 166 10.56 -11.86 3.23
CA SER A 166 9.70 -11.87 4.42
C SER A 166 8.43 -11.04 4.18
N PHE A 167 7.28 -11.59 4.52
CA PHE A 167 6.00 -10.88 4.44
C PHE A 167 5.52 -10.46 5.84
N ASN A 168 5.17 -9.19 5.99
CA ASN A 168 4.70 -8.63 7.24
C ASN A 168 3.50 -7.71 7.00
N VAL A 169 2.57 -7.66 7.95
CA VAL A 169 1.45 -6.73 7.93
C VAL A 169 1.50 -5.80 9.14
N LEU A 170 1.29 -4.51 8.90
CA LEU A 170 1.18 -3.50 9.94
C LEU A 170 -0.29 -3.07 10.07
N ALA A 171 -0.96 -3.50 11.13
CA ALA A 171 -2.33 -3.11 11.43
C ALA A 171 -2.33 -1.79 12.23
N LEU A 172 -2.33 -0.68 11.51
CA LEU A 172 -2.23 0.66 12.10
C LEU A 172 -3.54 1.07 12.79
N GLY A 173 -3.41 1.81 13.89
CA GLY A 173 -4.49 2.61 14.46
C GLY A 173 -4.80 3.84 13.61
N ALA A 174 -5.55 4.79 14.18
CA ALA A 174 -5.81 6.06 13.51
C ALA A 174 -4.53 6.88 13.41
N VAL A 175 -4.21 7.34 12.20
CA VAL A 175 -3.08 8.22 11.91
C VAL A 175 -3.63 9.49 11.26
N GLN A 176 -3.21 10.65 11.74
CA GLN A 176 -3.69 11.93 11.22
C GLN A 176 -3.23 12.13 9.77
N THR A 177 -4.11 11.81 8.85
CA THR A 177 -3.91 11.89 7.40
C THR A 177 -5.10 12.57 6.73
N LYS A 178 -4.91 13.01 5.49
CA LYS A 178 -6.01 13.54 4.68
C LYS A 178 -7.16 12.53 4.57
N MET A 179 -6.85 11.25 4.35
CA MET A 179 -7.82 10.15 4.27
C MET A 179 -8.65 10.03 5.56
N LEU A 180 -8.02 10.09 6.73
CA LEU A 180 -8.73 10.04 8.00
C LEU A 180 -9.64 11.26 8.17
N LYS A 181 -9.15 12.45 7.86
CA LYS A 181 -9.90 13.70 8.00
C LYS A 181 -11.10 13.77 7.05
N GLU A 182 -10.98 13.24 5.84
CA GLU A 182 -12.10 13.14 4.89
C GLU A 182 -13.17 12.14 5.36
N ALA A 183 -12.75 11.01 5.94
CA ALA A 183 -13.67 9.99 6.45
C ALA A 183 -14.30 10.35 7.79
N PHE A 184 -13.60 11.12 8.64
CA PHE A 184 -13.99 11.50 9.99
C PHE A 184 -13.59 12.96 10.26
N PRO A 185 -14.34 13.96 9.73
CA PRO A 185 -13.96 15.39 9.82
C PRO A 185 -13.77 15.92 11.24
N ASP A 186 -14.53 15.37 12.19
CA ASP A 186 -14.55 15.80 13.60
C ASP A 186 -13.62 14.98 14.51
N TYR A 187 -12.83 14.05 13.91
CA TYR A 187 -11.93 13.18 14.68
C TYR A 187 -10.47 13.64 14.51
N ASP A 188 -9.80 13.85 15.64
CA ASP A 188 -8.36 14.08 15.70
C ASP A 188 -7.65 12.85 16.29
N ALA A 189 -6.73 12.26 15.51
CA ALA A 189 -5.89 11.18 16.00
C ALA A 189 -4.83 11.73 16.98
N GLN A 190 -4.75 11.12 18.15
CA GLN A 190 -3.74 11.46 19.17
C GLN A 190 -2.41 10.75 18.91
#